data_08a28105a19b83cff8bc8517caa9c7f4
#
_entry.id   08a28105a19b83cff8bc8517caa9c7f4
#
_cell.length_a   1.000
_cell.length_b   1.000
_cell.length_c   1.000
_cell.angle_alpha   90.00
_cell.angle_beta   90.00
_cell.angle_gamma   90.00
#
_symmetry.space_group_name_H-M   'P 1'
#
loop_
_entity.id
_entity.type
_entity.pdbx_description
1 polymer ?
#
loop_
_entity_poly.entity_id
_entity_poly.type
_entity_poly.pdbx_seq_one_letter_code
_entity_poly.pdbx_strand_id
1 'polypeptide(L)'
;METKEILEKVKTGELSVEEAEQFFKKSAFEELGYAKLDTNREIRSGFQEVIYCQGKADDHLVGIVRRLYEVQGEVFGTRASVHQYELLKNEFPELEYDPLSHIIKIEKEKEHKGKIVVCSAGTADLNVAEEAAQRAEFFGSHVERLYDVGVSGIHRLLSQLDILQSARCIIAVAGMEGALASVIGGLVDCPVIAVPTSVGYGASFHGVSALLTMINSCANGIAVVNIDNGYGAGYIATQINRTGESK
;
A
#
# COMPACT_ATOMS: atom_id res chain seq x y z
N MET A 1 -12.72 -1.59 -22.42
CA MET A 1 -13.84 -2.56 -22.48
C MET A 1 -13.60 -3.63 -21.45
N GLU A 2 -14.54 -3.89 -20.58
CA GLU A 2 -14.43 -4.97 -19.58
C GLU A 2 -14.57 -6.35 -20.22
N THR A 3 -13.95 -7.36 -19.61
CA THR A 3 -14.00 -8.76 -20.08
C THR A 3 -15.43 -9.24 -20.34
N LYS A 4 -16.37 -8.89 -19.46
CA LYS A 4 -17.78 -9.25 -19.58
C LYS A 4 -18.44 -8.62 -20.81
N GLU A 5 -18.14 -7.36 -21.08
CA GLU A 5 -18.65 -6.62 -22.24
C GLU A 5 -18.15 -7.24 -23.57
N ILE A 6 -16.89 -7.67 -23.61
CA ILE A 6 -16.30 -8.37 -24.77
C ILE A 6 -17.00 -9.71 -24.99
N LEU A 7 -17.20 -10.47 -23.92
CA LEU A 7 -17.88 -11.77 -23.99
C LEU A 7 -19.36 -11.63 -24.42
N GLU A 8 -20.05 -10.58 -23.97
CA GLU A 8 -21.41 -10.28 -24.39
C GLU A 8 -21.46 -9.92 -25.88
N LYS A 9 -20.53 -9.13 -26.39
CA LYS A 9 -20.41 -8.79 -27.81
C LYS A 9 -20.10 -10.01 -28.68
N VAL A 10 -19.28 -10.94 -28.19
CA VAL A 10 -19.06 -12.22 -28.89
C VAL A 10 -20.35 -13.04 -28.93
N LYS A 11 -21.08 -13.10 -27.83
CA LYS A 11 -22.35 -13.83 -27.73
C LYS A 11 -23.43 -13.23 -28.65
N THR A 12 -23.46 -11.92 -28.84
CA THR A 12 -24.40 -11.22 -29.73
C THR A 12 -23.97 -11.25 -31.20
N GLY A 13 -22.75 -11.71 -31.50
CA GLY A 13 -22.19 -11.71 -32.86
C GLY A 13 -21.66 -10.34 -33.31
N GLU A 14 -21.59 -9.35 -32.42
CA GLU A 14 -21.01 -8.02 -32.70
C GLU A 14 -19.48 -8.06 -32.75
N LEU A 15 -18.87 -9.07 -32.15
CA LEU A 15 -17.42 -9.29 -32.14
C LEU A 15 -17.13 -10.74 -32.50
N SER A 16 -16.16 -11.01 -33.37
CA SER A 16 -15.72 -12.37 -33.65
C SER A 16 -14.90 -12.93 -32.50
N VAL A 17 -14.79 -14.28 -32.44
CA VAL A 17 -13.94 -14.95 -31.44
C VAL A 17 -12.47 -14.54 -31.60
N GLU A 18 -12.02 -14.38 -32.86
CA GLU A 18 -10.67 -13.99 -33.20
C GLU A 18 -10.38 -12.54 -32.77
N GLU A 19 -11.33 -11.63 -32.92
CA GLU A 19 -11.22 -10.25 -32.45
C GLU A 19 -11.21 -10.19 -30.91
N ALA A 20 -12.06 -10.98 -30.25
CA ALA A 20 -12.04 -11.10 -28.79
C ALA A 20 -10.72 -11.68 -28.28
N GLU A 21 -10.19 -12.71 -28.95
CA GLU A 21 -8.89 -13.28 -28.62
C GLU A 21 -7.77 -12.26 -28.75
N GLN A 22 -7.79 -11.40 -29.75
CA GLN A 22 -6.84 -10.29 -29.88
C GLN A 22 -6.98 -9.28 -28.75
N PHE A 23 -8.21 -9.02 -28.27
CA PHE A 23 -8.44 -8.17 -27.09
C PHE A 23 -7.83 -8.79 -25.82
N PHE A 24 -7.97 -10.09 -25.63
CA PHE A 24 -7.37 -10.80 -24.49
C PHE A 24 -5.88 -11.06 -24.65
N LYS A 25 -5.37 -11.14 -25.88
CA LYS A 25 -3.94 -11.20 -26.21
C LYS A 25 -3.26 -9.85 -26.25
N LYS A 26 -4.01 -8.72 -26.21
CA LYS A 26 -3.39 -7.42 -26.00
C LYS A 26 -2.51 -7.52 -24.78
N SER A 27 -1.24 -7.34 -25.03
CA SER A 27 -0.08 -7.50 -24.15
C SER A 27 -0.47 -7.23 -22.68
N ALA A 28 -0.16 -8.18 -21.79
CA ALA A 28 -0.35 -8.02 -20.35
C ALA A 28 0.42 -6.81 -19.79
N PHE A 29 1.17 -6.13 -20.60
CA PHE A 29 1.91 -4.91 -20.31
C PHE A 29 2.03 -4.05 -21.57
N GLU A 30 2.27 -2.77 -21.38
CA GLU A 30 2.58 -1.81 -22.43
C GLU A 30 4.09 -1.49 -22.43
N GLU A 31 4.73 -1.54 -23.60
CA GLU A 31 6.16 -1.30 -23.79
C GLU A 31 6.42 0.18 -24.14
N LEU A 32 7.13 0.91 -23.28
CA LEU A 32 7.55 2.30 -23.50
C LEU A 32 9.01 2.41 -23.99
N GLY A 33 9.68 1.28 -24.28
CA GLY A 33 11.09 1.23 -24.65
C GLY A 33 12.04 1.23 -23.44
N TYR A 34 11.75 2.04 -22.44
CA TYR A 34 12.51 2.13 -21.18
C TYR A 34 11.76 1.54 -19.98
N ALA A 35 10.46 1.27 -20.10
CA ALA A 35 9.63 0.68 -19.06
C ALA A 35 8.56 -0.24 -19.67
N LYS A 36 8.13 -1.21 -18.89
CA LYS A 36 6.99 -2.08 -19.19
C LYS A 36 5.92 -1.85 -18.13
N LEU A 37 4.81 -1.25 -18.55
CA LEU A 37 3.70 -0.93 -17.65
C LEU A 37 2.72 -2.08 -17.60
N ASP A 38 2.42 -2.58 -16.40
CA ASP A 38 1.51 -3.71 -16.16
C ASP A 38 0.03 -3.23 -16.18
N THR A 39 -0.46 -2.85 -17.34
CA THR A 39 -1.80 -2.29 -17.52
C THR A 39 -2.94 -3.28 -17.22
N ASN A 40 -2.63 -4.58 -17.10
CA ASN A 40 -3.57 -5.64 -16.72
C ASN A 40 -3.47 -6.05 -15.25
N ARG A 41 -2.70 -5.35 -14.44
CA ARG A 41 -2.46 -5.70 -13.04
C ARG A 41 -3.74 -5.72 -12.22
N GLU A 42 -4.63 -4.76 -12.42
CA GLU A 42 -5.91 -4.67 -11.71
C GLU A 42 -6.79 -5.91 -11.93
N ILE A 43 -6.88 -6.39 -13.17
CA ILE A 43 -7.66 -7.61 -13.51
C ILE A 43 -7.07 -8.84 -12.82
N ARG A 44 -5.74 -8.93 -12.73
CA ARG A 44 -5.03 -10.10 -12.19
C ARG A 44 -4.92 -10.08 -10.67
N SER A 45 -4.65 -8.92 -10.08
CA SER A 45 -4.35 -8.78 -8.65
C SER A 45 -5.39 -7.99 -7.86
N GLY A 46 -6.38 -7.38 -8.53
CA GLY A 46 -7.36 -6.50 -7.91
C GLY A 46 -6.81 -5.11 -7.54
N PHE A 47 -5.60 -4.77 -7.98
CA PHE A 47 -4.94 -3.49 -7.69
C PHE A 47 -4.26 -2.94 -8.94
N GLN A 48 -4.41 -1.66 -9.16
CA GLN A 48 -3.73 -0.94 -10.23
C GLN A 48 -2.21 -0.91 -10.03
N GLU A 49 -1.47 -0.60 -11.10
CA GLU A 49 -0.04 -0.44 -11.01
C GLU A 49 0.32 0.82 -10.22
N VAL A 50 1.40 0.70 -9.42
CA VAL A 50 1.93 1.75 -8.55
C VAL A 50 3.37 2.04 -8.93
N ILE A 51 3.77 3.30 -8.81
CA ILE A 51 5.08 3.77 -9.21
C ILE A 51 6.02 3.77 -8.00
N TYR A 52 7.13 3.05 -8.09
CA TYR A 52 8.28 3.24 -7.22
C TYR A 52 9.13 4.39 -7.78
N CYS A 53 9.06 5.56 -7.19
CA CYS A 53 9.65 6.79 -7.75
C CYS A 53 11.16 6.89 -7.53
N GLN A 54 11.66 6.36 -6.42
CA GLN A 54 13.07 6.48 -6.05
C GLN A 54 13.99 5.88 -7.12
N GLY A 55 14.98 6.66 -7.56
CA GLY A 55 15.98 6.24 -8.53
C GLY A 55 15.51 6.24 -9.99
N LYS A 56 14.27 6.64 -10.29
CA LYS A 56 13.85 6.85 -11.68
C LYS A 56 14.40 8.15 -12.24
N ALA A 57 14.83 8.13 -13.49
CA ALA A 57 15.18 9.34 -14.24
C ALA A 57 13.91 10.19 -14.46
N ASP A 58 14.06 11.50 -14.49
CA ASP A 58 12.95 12.46 -14.53
C ASP A 58 12.04 12.28 -15.75
N ASP A 59 12.62 12.13 -16.93
CA ASP A 59 11.89 11.92 -18.19
C ASP A 59 11.13 10.57 -18.20
N HIS A 60 11.73 9.52 -17.64
CA HIS A 60 11.09 8.22 -17.48
C HIS A 60 9.92 8.30 -16.49
N LEU A 61 10.11 9.00 -15.37
CA LEU A 61 9.04 9.16 -14.37
C LEU A 61 7.84 9.89 -14.95
N VAL A 62 8.06 11.02 -15.64
CA VAL A 62 7.00 11.79 -16.29
C VAL A 62 6.24 10.94 -17.31
N GLY A 63 6.95 10.22 -18.18
CA GLY A 63 6.33 9.34 -19.16
C GLY A 63 5.49 8.21 -18.56
N ILE A 64 5.97 7.61 -17.46
CA ILE A 64 5.25 6.56 -16.72
C ILE A 64 3.98 7.13 -16.07
N VAL A 65 4.10 8.26 -15.35
CA VAL A 65 2.95 8.91 -14.70
C VAL A 65 1.87 9.26 -15.72
N ARG A 66 2.27 9.92 -16.82
CA ARG A 66 1.35 10.29 -17.91
C ARG A 66 0.60 9.07 -18.43
N ARG A 67 1.33 8.01 -18.74
CA ARG A 67 0.71 6.83 -19.33
C ARG A 67 -0.19 6.09 -18.38
N LEU A 68 0.20 5.93 -17.12
CA LEU A 68 -0.66 5.32 -16.10
C LEU A 68 -1.91 6.17 -15.84
N TYR A 69 -1.78 7.48 -15.77
CA TYR A 69 -2.92 8.39 -15.63
C TYR A 69 -3.91 8.28 -16.79
N GLU A 70 -3.42 8.23 -18.03
CA GLU A 70 -4.26 8.03 -19.23
C GLU A 70 -5.04 6.70 -19.20
N VAL A 71 -4.41 5.62 -18.69
CA VAL A 71 -5.00 4.27 -18.68
C VAL A 71 -5.91 4.04 -17.48
N GLN A 72 -5.48 4.45 -16.28
CA GLN A 72 -6.15 4.16 -15.02
C GLN A 72 -7.04 5.32 -14.54
N GLY A 73 -6.69 6.56 -14.95
CA GLY A 73 -7.36 7.79 -14.53
C GLY A 73 -7.09 8.16 -13.07
N GLU A 74 -6.18 7.48 -12.42
CA GLU A 74 -5.62 7.77 -11.09
C GLU A 74 -4.17 7.25 -11.04
N VAL A 75 -3.36 7.80 -10.15
CA VAL A 75 -1.94 7.46 -10.00
C VAL A 75 -1.58 7.39 -8.53
N PHE A 76 -0.75 6.42 -8.17
CA PHE A 76 -0.11 6.33 -6.88
C PHE A 76 1.38 6.07 -7.06
N GLY A 77 2.20 6.95 -6.48
CA GLY A 77 3.65 6.79 -6.48
C GLY A 77 4.18 6.86 -5.05
N THR A 78 5.10 5.97 -4.71
CA THR A 78 5.75 5.94 -3.40
C THR A 78 7.22 6.33 -3.50
N ARG A 79 7.79 6.85 -2.40
CA ARG A 79 9.19 7.30 -2.29
C ARG A 79 9.57 8.35 -3.32
N ALA A 80 8.66 9.28 -3.59
CA ALA A 80 8.91 10.42 -4.45
C ALA A 80 9.72 11.48 -3.69
N SER A 81 10.66 12.12 -4.37
CA SER A 81 11.33 13.31 -3.86
C SER A 81 10.50 14.57 -4.12
N VAL A 82 10.79 15.64 -3.37
CA VAL A 82 10.19 16.96 -3.62
C VAL A 82 10.46 17.43 -5.06
N HIS A 83 11.68 17.21 -5.57
CA HIS A 83 12.03 17.52 -6.95
C HIS A 83 11.14 16.80 -7.96
N GLN A 84 10.92 15.50 -7.79
CA GLN A 84 10.03 14.71 -8.65
C GLN A 84 8.58 15.18 -8.59
N TYR A 85 8.10 15.56 -7.41
CA TYR A 85 6.78 16.16 -7.27
C TYR A 85 6.66 17.50 -8.02
N GLU A 86 7.62 18.42 -7.82
CA GLU A 86 7.62 19.73 -8.49
C GLU A 86 7.66 19.58 -10.01
N LEU A 87 8.45 18.65 -10.52
CA LEU A 87 8.51 18.31 -11.93
C LEU A 87 7.15 17.86 -12.47
N LEU A 88 6.51 16.92 -11.78
CA LEU A 88 5.22 16.35 -12.18
C LEU A 88 4.06 17.33 -12.01
N LYS A 89 4.09 18.19 -11.00
CA LYS A 89 3.03 19.16 -10.69
C LYS A 89 2.80 20.17 -11.81
N ASN A 90 3.83 20.47 -12.60
CA ASN A 90 3.72 21.35 -13.76
C ASN A 90 2.82 20.76 -14.87
N GLU A 91 2.80 19.44 -15.01
CA GLU A 91 2.00 18.74 -16.02
C GLU A 91 0.66 18.26 -15.44
N PHE A 92 0.64 17.87 -14.15
CA PHE A 92 -0.54 17.36 -13.45
C PHE A 92 -0.91 18.26 -12.27
N PRO A 93 -1.67 19.34 -12.51
CA PRO A 93 -2.03 20.30 -11.45
C PRO A 93 -2.82 19.70 -10.29
N GLU A 94 -3.51 18.58 -10.48
CA GLU A 94 -4.24 17.82 -9.47
C GLU A 94 -3.37 16.89 -8.61
N LEU A 95 -2.09 16.68 -9.00
CA LEU A 95 -1.18 15.81 -8.25
C LEU A 95 -0.99 16.32 -6.83
N GLU A 96 -1.20 15.47 -5.86
CA GLU A 96 -0.93 15.70 -4.44
C GLU A 96 0.42 15.09 -4.04
N TYR A 97 1.05 15.67 -3.02
CA TYR A 97 2.28 15.16 -2.41
C TYR A 97 2.19 15.24 -0.90
N ASP A 98 2.49 14.14 -0.25
CA ASP A 98 2.68 14.10 1.20
C ASP A 98 4.18 14.06 1.53
N PRO A 99 4.74 15.13 2.15
CA PRO A 99 6.16 15.19 2.48
C PRO A 99 6.57 14.23 3.61
N LEU A 100 5.62 13.70 4.39
CA LEU A 100 5.91 12.75 5.46
C LEU A 100 6.13 11.34 4.92
N SER A 101 5.21 10.84 4.10
CA SER A 101 5.28 9.49 3.51
C SER A 101 6.01 9.45 2.17
N HIS A 102 6.34 10.60 1.58
CA HIS A 102 6.89 10.72 0.23
C HIS A 102 6.00 10.09 -0.86
N ILE A 103 4.69 10.18 -0.67
CA ILE A 103 3.71 9.70 -1.64
C ILE A 103 3.31 10.84 -2.57
N ILE A 104 3.21 10.52 -3.86
CA ILE A 104 2.49 11.32 -4.86
C ILE A 104 1.24 10.56 -5.27
N LYS A 105 0.11 11.26 -5.44
CA LYS A 105 -1.12 10.64 -5.91
C LYS A 105 -2.01 11.59 -6.70
N ILE A 106 -2.75 11.02 -7.64
CA ILE A 106 -3.98 11.58 -8.23
C ILE A 106 -5.04 10.55 -7.92
N GLU A 107 -6.03 10.91 -7.14
CA GLU A 107 -7.01 9.97 -6.59
C GLU A 107 -8.43 10.38 -6.96
N LYS A 108 -9.26 9.41 -7.35
CA LYS A 108 -10.70 9.60 -7.54
C LYS A 108 -11.42 9.40 -6.22
N GLU A 109 -12.54 10.10 -6.06
CA GLU A 109 -13.43 9.85 -4.94
C GLU A 109 -13.93 8.39 -4.94
N LYS A 110 -13.85 7.72 -3.80
CA LYS A 110 -14.26 6.33 -3.63
C LYS A 110 -14.78 6.06 -2.22
N GLU A 111 -15.65 5.09 -2.10
CA GLU A 111 -16.11 4.60 -0.80
C GLU A 111 -15.01 3.77 -0.14
N HIS A 112 -14.69 4.09 1.12
CA HIS A 112 -13.77 3.31 1.93
C HIS A 112 -14.52 2.27 2.78
N LYS A 113 -14.07 1.01 2.71
CA LYS A 113 -14.75 -0.13 3.34
C LYS A 113 -13.87 -0.86 4.34
N GLY A 114 -14.56 -1.61 5.21
CA GLY A 114 -13.91 -2.37 6.27
C GLY A 114 -13.20 -1.46 7.27
N LYS A 115 -12.21 -1.98 7.99
CA LYS A 115 -11.41 -1.20 8.94
C LYS A 115 -10.00 -1.79 9.07
N ILE A 116 -9.01 -1.01 8.71
CA ILE A 116 -7.60 -1.26 9.00
C ILE A 116 -7.16 -0.25 10.06
N VAL A 117 -6.44 -0.72 11.09
CA VAL A 117 -5.82 0.16 12.07
C VAL A 117 -4.31 0.18 11.82
N VAL A 118 -3.73 1.38 11.69
CA VAL A 118 -2.29 1.56 11.53
C VAL A 118 -1.71 2.15 12.80
N CYS A 119 -0.83 1.38 13.46
CA CYS A 119 -0.17 1.76 14.70
C CYS A 119 1.30 2.11 14.45
N SER A 120 1.80 3.23 14.99
CA SER A 120 3.23 3.50 15.06
C SER A 120 3.73 3.49 16.49
N ALA A 121 4.95 2.93 16.72
CA ALA A 121 5.55 2.91 18.05
C ALA A 121 5.98 4.32 18.49
N GLY A 122 6.60 5.06 17.60
CA GLY A 122 7.02 6.43 17.85
C GLY A 122 6.80 7.35 16.66
N THR A 123 7.05 8.64 16.88
CA THR A 123 6.91 9.67 15.83
C THR A 123 7.96 9.53 14.72
N ALA A 124 9.09 8.89 15.01
CA ALA A 124 10.13 8.60 14.02
C ALA A 124 9.70 7.51 13.01
N ASP A 125 8.68 6.72 13.32
CA ASP A 125 8.15 5.67 12.46
C ASP A 125 7.03 6.14 11.53
N LEU A 126 6.61 7.42 11.65
CA LEU A 126 5.42 7.95 10.98
C LEU A 126 5.51 7.93 9.46
N ASN A 127 6.69 8.11 8.89
CA ASN A 127 6.86 8.06 7.44
C ASN A 127 6.45 6.69 6.86
N VAL A 128 6.84 5.61 7.54
CA VAL A 128 6.50 4.25 7.13
C VAL A 128 5.03 3.92 7.45
N ALA A 129 4.53 4.41 8.59
CA ALA A 129 3.13 4.24 8.98
C ALA A 129 2.18 4.96 8.01
N GLU A 130 2.48 6.19 7.61
CA GLU A 130 1.70 6.94 6.62
C GLU A 130 1.80 6.33 5.23
N GLU A 131 2.96 5.80 4.82
CA GLU A 131 3.06 5.05 3.56
C GLU A 131 2.08 3.87 3.54
N ALA A 132 1.97 3.13 4.65
CA ALA A 132 1.04 2.02 4.78
C ALA A 132 -0.42 2.48 4.79
N ALA A 133 -0.74 3.53 5.55
CA ALA A 133 -2.08 4.08 5.69
C ALA A 133 -2.62 4.60 4.35
N GLN A 134 -1.89 5.49 3.71
CA GLN A 134 -2.30 6.10 2.44
C GLN A 134 -2.38 5.06 1.31
N ARG A 135 -1.50 4.05 1.33
CA ARG A 135 -1.59 2.92 0.40
C ARG A 135 -2.91 2.17 0.57
N ALA A 136 -3.31 1.89 1.80
CA ALA A 136 -4.56 1.17 2.09
C ALA A 136 -5.79 2.02 1.73
N GLU A 137 -5.78 3.31 2.04
CA GLU A 137 -6.84 4.26 1.68
C GLU A 137 -7.00 4.37 0.17
N PHE A 138 -5.92 4.60 -0.56
CA PHE A 138 -5.94 4.71 -2.02
C PHE A 138 -6.59 3.50 -2.69
N PHE A 139 -6.49 2.32 -2.10
CA PHE A 139 -7.12 1.10 -2.59
C PHE A 139 -8.46 0.76 -1.91
N GLY A 140 -9.10 1.74 -1.29
CA GLY A 140 -10.49 1.69 -0.82
C GLY A 140 -10.70 1.09 0.57
N SER A 141 -9.66 1.01 1.41
CA SER A 141 -9.84 0.60 2.81
C SER A 141 -10.11 1.81 3.70
N HIS A 142 -11.04 1.69 4.65
CA HIS A 142 -11.14 2.64 5.76
C HIS A 142 -9.98 2.44 6.72
N VAL A 143 -9.22 3.49 7.00
CA VAL A 143 -8.01 3.43 7.83
C VAL A 143 -8.16 4.33 9.05
N GLU A 144 -7.89 3.76 10.22
CA GLU A 144 -7.77 4.50 11.48
C GLU A 144 -6.32 4.50 11.96
N ARG A 145 -5.81 5.66 12.35
CA ARG A 145 -4.42 5.89 12.72
C ARG A 145 -4.26 5.98 14.23
N LEU A 146 -3.45 5.11 14.83
CA LEU A 146 -3.06 5.13 16.24
C LEU A 146 -1.55 5.34 16.34
N TYR A 147 -1.13 6.60 16.36
CA TYR A 147 0.28 6.95 16.35
C TYR A 147 0.82 7.21 17.75
N ASP A 148 2.15 6.99 17.90
CA ASP A 148 2.89 7.16 19.14
C ASP A 148 2.35 6.30 20.31
N VAL A 149 2.04 5.03 20.01
CA VAL A 149 1.54 4.05 20.98
C VAL A 149 2.60 3.01 21.37
N GLY A 150 3.86 3.40 21.38
CA GLY A 150 4.99 2.52 21.70
C GLY A 150 4.93 1.91 23.11
N VAL A 151 5.57 0.77 23.26
CA VAL A 151 5.52 -0.06 24.48
C VAL A 151 6.19 0.57 25.69
N SER A 152 7.06 1.56 25.50
CA SER A 152 7.64 2.35 26.59
C SER A 152 6.59 3.13 27.41
N GLY A 153 5.43 3.38 26.81
CA GLY A 153 4.26 3.95 27.47
C GLY A 153 3.03 3.13 27.15
N ILE A 154 3.04 1.86 27.56
CA ILE A 154 2.02 0.84 27.19
C ILE A 154 0.58 1.28 27.44
N HIS A 155 0.35 2.16 28.43
CA HIS A 155 -0.98 2.70 28.73
C HIS A 155 -1.58 3.47 27.56
N ARG A 156 -0.77 4.08 26.68
CA ARG A 156 -1.24 4.77 25.47
C ARG A 156 -1.89 3.79 24.49
N LEU A 157 -1.28 2.63 24.30
CA LEU A 157 -1.83 1.54 23.49
C LEU A 157 -3.09 0.95 24.13
N LEU A 158 -3.02 0.63 25.42
CA LEU A 158 -4.13 -0.01 26.13
C LEU A 158 -5.38 0.88 26.22
N SER A 159 -5.22 2.20 26.21
CA SER A 159 -6.37 3.13 26.17
C SER A 159 -7.13 3.09 24.83
N GLN A 160 -6.58 2.45 23.80
CA GLN A 160 -7.17 2.34 22.45
C GLN A 160 -7.64 0.91 22.12
N LEU A 161 -7.81 0.06 23.13
CA LEU A 161 -8.10 -1.37 22.95
C LEU A 161 -9.38 -1.61 22.13
N ASP A 162 -10.44 -0.84 22.36
CA ASP A 162 -11.70 -0.95 21.61
C ASP A 162 -11.51 -0.69 20.11
N ILE A 163 -10.63 0.26 19.76
CA ILE A 163 -10.31 0.56 18.36
C ILE A 163 -9.53 -0.61 17.75
N LEU A 164 -8.51 -1.12 18.45
CA LEU A 164 -7.72 -2.26 17.99
C LEU A 164 -8.58 -3.49 17.74
N GLN A 165 -9.48 -3.83 18.68
CA GLN A 165 -10.35 -5.01 18.59
C GLN A 165 -11.45 -4.89 17.53
N SER A 166 -11.74 -3.68 17.05
CA SER A 166 -12.70 -3.47 15.98
C SER A 166 -12.10 -3.59 14.57
N ALA A 167 -10.79 -3.80 14.45
CA ALA A 167 -10.09 -3.88 13.18
C ALA A 167 -10.29 -5.23 12.49
N ARG A 168 -10.33 -5.23 11.15
CA ARG A 168 -10.21 -6.46 10.33
C ARG A 168 -8.75 -6.88 10.11
N CYS A 169 -7.84 -5.91 10.19
CA CYS A 169 -6.40 -6.12 10.11
C CYS A 169 -5.69 -4.94 10.77
N ILE A 170 -4.57 -5.20 11.42
CA ILE A 170 -3.73 -4.15 12.02
C ILE A 170 -2.37 -4.13 11.34
N ILE A 171 -1.86 -2.93 11.09
CA ILE A 171 -0.47 -2.71 10.68
C ILE A 171 0.27 -2.14 11.88
N ALA A 172 1.29 -2.84 12.38
CA ALA A 172 2.09 -2.43 13.52
C ALA A 172 3.50 -2.04 13.07
N VAL A 173 3.81 -0.74 13.11
CA VAL A 173 5.06 -0.16 12.61
C VAL A 173 5.94 0.22 13.79
N ALA A 174 7.15 -0.36 13.87
CA ALA A 174 8.06 -0.13 14.98
C ALA A 174 9.53 -0.33 14.59
N GLY A 175 10.37 0.60 15.00
CA GLY A 175 11.83 0.44 15.02
C GLY A 175 12.35 -0.11 16.35
N MET A 176 13.59 0.25 16.71
CA MET A 176 14.28 -0.17 17.92
C MET A 176 14.30 -1.70 18.09
N GLU A 177 13.59 -2.23 19.09
CA GLU A 177 13.44 -3.66 19.39
C GLU A 177 12.19 -4.31 18.77
N GLY A 178 11.28 -3.51 18.17
CA GLY A 178 10.12 -4.03 17.44
C GLY A 178 9.03 -4.69 18.30
N ALA A 179 8.96 -4.44 19.60
CA ALA A 179 8.07 -5.14 20.52
C ALA A 179 6.56 -4.85 20.32
N LEU A 180 6.22 -3.70 19.72
CA LEU A 180 4.83 -3.27 19.55
C LEU A 180 3.96 -4.33 18.86
N ALA A 181 4.47 -4.96 17.81
CA ALA A 181 3.73 -5.97 17.05
C ALA A 181 3.35 -7.18 17.91
N SER A 182 4.27 -7.65 18.78
CA SER A 182 4.02 -8.77 19.68
C SER A 182 2.97 -8.44 20.75
N VAL A 183 2.99 -7.21 21.26
CA VAL A 183 1.99 -6.76 22.24
C VAL A 183 0.62 -6.66 21.60
N ILE A 184 0.51 -6.04 20.44
CA ILE A 184 -0.76 -5.95 19.70
C ILE A 184 -1.29 -7.34 19.37
N GLY A 185 -0.44 -8.25 18.84
CA GLY A 185 -0.83 -9.62 18.52
C GLY A 185 -1.37 -10.42 19.70
N GLY A 186 -1.00 -10.07 20.94
CA GLY A 186 -1.56 -10.65 22.15
C GLY A 186 -2.89 -10.03 22.62
N LEU A 187 -3.36 -8.93 21.99
CA LEU A 187 -4.55 -8.18 22.42
C LEU A 187 -5.72 -8.29 21.44
N VAL A 188 -5.49 -8.84 20.23
CA VAL A 188 -6.49 -8.85 19.15
C VAL A 188 -6.64 -10.24 18.55
N ASP A 189 -7.74 -10.47 17.86
CA ASP A 189 -8.06 -11.72 17.16
C ASP A 189 -7.90 -11.62 15.63
N CYS A 190 -7.66 -10.40 15.12
CA CYS A 190 -7.45 -10.16 13.68
C CYS A 190 -5.95 -10.30 13.31
N PRO A 191 -5.63 -10.51 12.02
CA PRO A 191 -4.26 -10.55 11.53
C PRO A 191 -3.50 -9.24 11.79
N VAL A 192 -2.22 -9.35 12.19
CA VAL A 192 -1.31 -8.23 12.41
C VAL A 192 -0.19 -8.28 11.38
N ILE A 193 -0.03 -7.23 10.60
CA ILE A 193 1.09 -7.04 9.68
C ILE A 193 2.15 -6.20 10.40
N ALA A 194 3.25 -6.83 10.77
CA ALA A 194 4.35 -6.18 11.46
C ALA A 194 5.34 -5.58 10.46
N VAL A 195 5.64 -4.30 10.64
CA VAL A 195 6.57 -3.53 9.81
C VAL A 195 7.75 -3.09 10.67
N PRO A 196 8.90 -3.77 10.58
CA PRO A 196 10.11 -3.26 11.20
C PRO A 196 10.55 -2.00 10.48
N THR A 197 11.03 -0.99 11.22
CA THR A 197 11.62 0.20 10.62
C THR A 197 13.12 0.27 10.88
N SER A 198 13.84 1.03 10.05
CA SER A 198 15.26 1.30 10.21
C SER A 198 15.55 2.27 11.37
N VAL A 199 14.52 2.77 12.04
CA VAL A 199 14.61 3.66 13.20
C VAL A 199 15.29 2.95 14.37
N GLY A 200 16.37 3.54 14.85
CA GLY A 200 17.15 2.99 15.97
C GLY A 200 18.62 3.37 15.89
N TYR A 201 19.39 2.86 16.83
CA TYR A 201 20.84 3.11 16.93
C TYR A 201 21.56 1.88 17.48
N GLY A 202 22.90 1.88 17.44
CA GLY A 202 23.73 0.82 17.99
C GLY A 202 23.36 -0.57 17.47
N ALA A 203 22.93 -1.46 18.34
CA ALA A 203 22.58 -2.84 18.01
C ALA A 203 21.27 -3.02 17.23
N SER A 204 20.60 -1.93 16.83
CA SER A 204 19.42 -2.00 15.95
C SER A 204 19.78 -2.44 14.53
N PHE A 205 21.05 -2.22 14.10
CA PHE A 205 21.55 -2.55 12.76
C PHE A 205 20.56 -2.15 11.65
N HIS A 206 20.12 -0.89 11.65
CA HIS A 206 19.18 -0.35 10.65
C HIS A 206 17.89 -1.18 10.50
N GLY A 207 17.31 -1.60 11.64
CA GLY A 207 16.03 -2.32 11.69
C GLY A 207 16.14 -3.84 11.75
N VAL A 208 17.34 -4.41 11.67
CA VAL A 208 17.52 -5.88 11.78
C VAL A 208 17.06 -6.41 13.13
N SER A 209 17.33 -5.69 14.24
CA SER A 209 16.83 -6.05 15.57
C SER A 209 15.31 -6.13 15.62
N ALA A 210 14.62 -5.12 15.10
CA ALA A 210 13.16 -5.11 15.01
C ALA A 210 12.63 -6.26 14.15
N LEU A 211 13.24 -6.48 12.98
CA LEU A 211 12.89 -7.58 12.07
C LEU A 211 13.00 -8.93 12.76
N LEU A 212 14.14 -9.21 13.42
CA LEU A 212 14.37 -10.48 14.11
C LEU A 212 13.40 -10.68 15.28
N THR A 213 13.10 -9.64 16.04
CA THR A 213 12.10 -9.69 17.13
C THR A 213 10.72 -10.03 16.57
N MET A 214 10.29 -9.36 15.52
CA MET A 214 8.97 -9.59 14.93
C MET A 214 8.83 -10.99 14.33
N ILE A 215 9.86 -11.50 13.62
CA ILE A 215 9.85 -12.86 13.04
C ILE A 215 9.85 -13.93 14.15
N ASN A 216 10.49 -13.68 15.29
CA ASN A 216 10.58 -14.60 16.41
C ASN A 216 9.47 -14.38 17.47
N SER A 217 8.45 -13.59 17.14
CA SER A 217 7.34 -13.35 18.06
C SER A 217 6.59 -14.64 18.38
N CYS A 218 6.27 -14.86 19.66
CA CYS A 218 5.40 -15.95 20.09
C CYS A 218 3.90 -15.62 19.96
N ALA A 219 3.54 -14.39 19.66
CA ALA A 219 2.14 -14.02 19.39
C ALA A 219 1.71 -14.57 18.02
N ASN A 220 0.62 -15.33 18.01
CA ASN A 220 0.08 -15.90 16.78
C ASN A 220 -0.62 -14.84 15.92
N GLY A 221 -0.71 -15.09 14.61
CA GLY A 221 -1.42 -14.19 13.69
C GLY A 221 -0.59 -13.01 13.21
N ILE A 222 0.72 -12.96 13.47
CA ILE A 222 1.64 -11.92 12.97
C ILE A 222 2.29 -12.39 11.68
N ALA A 223 2.22 -11.55 10.63
CA ALA A 223 3.01 -11.67 9.42
C ALA A 223 3.95 -10.47 9.31
N VAL A 224 5.21 -10.72 8.96
CA VAL A 224 6.24 -9.68 8.94
C VAL A 224 6.59 -9.32 7.51
N VAL A 225 6.66 -8.02 7.20
CA VAL A 225 7.16 -7.51 5.93
C VAL A 225 8.63 -7.06 6.05
N ASN A 226 9.22 -6.64 4.95
CA ASN A 226 10.60 -6.15 4.95
C ASN A 226 10.74 -4.84 5.76
N ILE A 227 11.97 -4.49 6.14
CA ILE A 227 12.29 -3.22 6.82
C ILE A 227 11.83 -2.04 5.96
N ASP A 228 11.20 -1.05 6.59
CA ASP A 228 10.65 0.17 5.97
C ASP A 228 9.66 -0.09 4.81
N ASN A 229 8.98 -1.23 4.82
CA ASN A 229 8.04 -1.59 3.76
C ASN A 229 6.58 -1.32 4.16
N GLY A 230 6.26 -0.04 4.41
CA GLY A 230 4.88 0.41 4.66
C GLY A 230 3.96 0.10 3.48
N TYR A 231 4.44 0.31 2.25
CA TYR A 231 3.71 -0.02 1.03
C TYR A 231 3.24 -1.48 0.99
N GLY A 232 4.15 -2.42 1.25
CA GLY A 232 3.82 -3.86 1.24
C GLY A 232 2.83 -4.23 2.34
N ALA A 233 2.95 -3.62 3.53
CA ALA A 233 2.01 -3.81 4.62
C ALA A 233 0.61 -3.32 4.26
N GLY A 234 0.48 -2.11 3.71
CA GLY A 234 -0.78 -1.55 3.23
C GLY A 234 -1.42 -2.42 2.14
N TYR A 235 -0.60 -3.02 1.26
CA TYR A 235 -1.07 -3.96 0.23
C TYR A 235 -1.71 -5.20 0.85
N ILE A 236 -0.99 -5.90 1.72
CA ILE A 236 -1.44 -7.14 2.37
C ILE A 236 -2.67 -6.86 3.24
N ALA A 237 -2.64 -5.80 4.05
CA ALA A 237 -3.77 -5.43 4.89
C ALA A 237 -5.04 -5.13 4.08
N THR A 238 -4.91 -4.46 2.93
CA THR A 238 -6.05 -4.23 2.02
C THR A 238 -6.58 -5.54 1.43
N GLN A 239 -5.71 -6.49 1.08
CA GLN A 239 -6.16 -7.80 0.62
C GLN A 239 -6.96 -8.53 1.72
N ILE A 240 -6.47 -8.55 2.95
CA ILE A 240 -7.17 -9.13 4.11
C ILE A 240 -8.51 -8.42 4.32
N ASN A 241 -8.52 -7.09 4.32
CA ASN A 241 -9.73 -6.29 4.53
C ASN A 241 -10.83 -6.61 3.52
N ARG A 242 -10.47 -6.82 2.24
CA ARG A 242 -11.40 -7.19 1.16
C ARG A 242 -11.97 -8.60 1.28
N THR A 243 -11.27 -9.55 1.92
CA THR A 243 -11.80 -10.92 2.09
C THR A 243 -13.02 -10.99 3.01
N GLY A 244 -13.20 -10.03 3.90
CA GLY A 244 -14.36 -9.91 4.78
C GLY A 244 -15.59 -9.27 4.10
N GLU A 245 -15.50 -8.85 2.85
CA GLU A 245 -16.63 -8.38 2.05
C GLU A 245 -17.17 -9.56 1.25
N SER A 246 -18.46 -9.89 1.43
CA SER A 246 -19.13 -10.92 0.64
C SER A 246 -18.96 -10.61 -0.85
N LYS A 247 -18.44 -11.57 -1.62
CA LYS A 247 -18.36 -11.47 -3.08
C LYS A 247 -19.74 -11.42 -3.70
#